data_538d1dad50a56c41b51184080ede4296
#
_entry.id   538d1dad50a56c41b51184080ede4296
#
_cell.length_a   1.000
_cell.length_b   1.000
_cell.length_c   1.000
_cell.angle_alpha   90.00
_cell.angle_beta   90.00
_cell.angle_gamma   90.00
#
_symmetry.space_group_name_H-M   'P 1'
#
loop_
_entity.id
_entity.type
_entity.pdbx_description
1 polymer ?
#
loop_
_entity_poly.entity_id
_entity_poly.type
_entity_poly.pdbx_seq_one_letter_code
_entity_poly.pdbx_strand_id
1 'polypeptide(L)'
;MKLYNPTPVTSAVSFAGLIERIEILRSTLRWSSRLERPDIEKLLKQATTLRDEVMGLSHKERFVAAASASGEAEAEEAVVEPVEMSARERRQALMERSFVFEGTFGDNPRLLESLEIAEKAAPTDLPVLIDGESGTGKELMAKVIHANGLRNDKPFISVNCGAIPDSLLESELFGHKKGAFTGAANDRRGKFESAHTGTIFLDEIGELPLTGQVKLLRVLEAHEIQRVGSDEVIAVDTRIVAATNKDLRRMSQEGTFREDLFYRLSVIHVTLPALRERRDEIPLLVAYFGDEAAGQLKRRPLKLTPRLRDFLLHYEYPGNIRELRNLMYRLSCLAGDTADFAHLPQDIRPRPAGLQAVAAAGGKATVTDLSTATSLSEAKRAASDEAERAFLERGLQEVGGTVAELARRFDMNRSHIQMLLKKHGIHSKDFRNNRQADGK
;
A
#
# COMPACT_ATOMS: atom_id res chain seq x y z
N MET A 1 67.96 25.36 -5.38
CA MET A 1 66.90 24.91 -4.49
C MET A 1 65.56 25.28 -5.15
N LYS A 2 65.01 24.38 -6.00
CA LYS A 2 63.74 24.60 -6.72
C LYS A 2 62.62 24.03 -5.86
N LEU A 3 61.73 24.91 -5.45
CA LEU A 3 60.51 24.53 -4.73
C LEU A 3 59.58 23.78 -5.71
N TYR A 4 59.26 22.55 -5.36
CA TYR A 4 58.30 21.69 -6.03
C TYR A 4 56.91 22.16 -5.64
N ASN A 5 56.18 22.69 -6.62
CA ASN A 5 54.77 23.07 -6.48
C ASN A 5 53.94 21.88 -6.95
N PRO A 6 53.18 21.21 -6.06
CA PRO A 6 52.25 20.18 -6.52
C PRO A 6 51.00 20.85 -7.12
N THR A 7 50.80 20.66 -8.42
CA THR A 7 49.56 20.95 -9.10
C THR A 7 48.41 20.16 -8.44
N PRO A 8 47.27 20.77 -8.11
CA PRO A 8 46.13 20.04 -7.57
C PRO A 8 45.50 19.24 -8.72
N VAL A 9 45.55 17.91 -8.59
CA VAL A 9 44.73 17.00 -9.39
C VAL A 9 43.30 17.11 -8.92
N THR A 10 42.57 18.06 -9.44
CA THR A 10 41.12 18.15 -9.30
C THR A 10 40.49 17.27 -10.37
N SER A 11 40.32 15.97 -10.10
CA SER A 11 39.32 15.20 -10.80
C SER A 11 37.93 15.59 -10.22
N ALA A 12 37.37 16.67 -10.72
CA ALA A 12 35.97 16.97 -10.49
C ALA A 12 35.16 15.83 -11.11
N VAL A 13 34.68 14.92 -10.28
CA VAL A 13 33.65 13.95 -10.69
C VAL A 13 32.43 14.79 -11.03
N SER A 14 32.18 14.99 -12.32
CA SER A 14 31.06 15.77 -12.80
C SER A 14 29.76 15.02 -12.43
N PHE A 15 28.76 15.74 -11.93
CA PHE A 15 27.41 15.22 -11.69
C PHE A 15 26.84 14.49 -12.92
N ALA A 16 27.16 14.98 -14.13
CA ALA A 16 26.82 14.35 -15.40
C ALA A 16 27.45 12.94 -15.55
N GLY A 17 28.71 12.77 -15.12
CA GLY A 17 29.39 11.47 -15.16
C GLY A 17 28.82 10.46 -14.15
N LEU A 18 28.30 10.92 -13.01
CA LEU A 18 27.58 10.07 -12.05
C LEU A 18 26.24 9.59 -12.60
N ILE A 19 25.47 10.48 -13.22
CA ILE A 19 24.18 10.15 -13.85
C ILE A 19 24.42 9.12 -14.98
N GLU A 20 25.42 9.31 -15.82
CA GLU A 20 25.76 8.38 -16.90
C GLU A 20 26.12 6.98 -16.36
N ARG A 21 26.89 6.89 -15.28
CA ARG A 21 27.26 5.61 -14.64
C ARG A 21 26.05 4.93 -13.98
N ILE A 22 25.13 5.70 -13.39
CA ILE A 22 23.86 5.19 -12.85
C ILE A 22 22.98 4.63 -13.99
N GLU A 23 22.88 5.32 -15.11
CA GLU A 23 22.14 4.88 -16.28
C GLU A 23 22.72 3.59 -16.89
N ILE A 24 24.06 3.48 -16.96
CA ILE A 24 24.75 2.26 -17.40
C ILE A 24 24.45 1.10 -16.47
N LEU A 25 24.53 1.29 -15.14
CA LEU A 25 24.18 0.28 -14.13
C LEU A 25 22.71 -0.14 -14.26
N ARG A 26 21.80 0.81 -14.41
CA ARG A 26 20.38 0.58 -14.59
C ARG A 26 20.08 -0.20 -15.87
N SER A 27 20.74 0.14 -16.99
CA SER A 27 20.60 -0.55 -18.26
C SER A 27 21.13 -1.99 -18.19
N THR A 28 22.26 -2.20 -17.51
CA THR A 28 22.86 -3.54 -17.34
C THR A 28 22.03 -4.43 -16.43
N LEU A 29 21.46 -3.87 -15.34
CA LEU A 29 20.53 -4.59 -14.45
C LEU A 29 19.20 -4.98 -15.14
N ARG A 30 18.77 -4.24 -16.18
CA ARG A 30 17.62 -4.64 -17.02
C ARG A 30 17.83 -5.98 -17.75
N TRP A 31 19.07 -6.40 -17.92
CA TRP A 31 19.44 -7.66 -18.56
C TRP A 31 19.86 -8.74 -17.55
N SER A 32 19.55 -8.54 -16.29
CA SER A 32 20.02 -9.40 -15.17
C SER A 32 19.66 -10.88 -15.31
N SER A 33 18.60 -11.22 -16.04
CA SER A 33 18.22 -12.63 -16.33
C SER A 33 19.20 -13.39 -17.25
N ARG A 34 20.21 -12.71 -17.81
CA ARG A 34 21.24 -13.27 -18.70
C ARG A 34 22.66 -13.12 -18.15
N LEU A 35 22.79 -12.59 -16.92
CA LEU A 35 24.09 -12.34 -16.30
C LEU A 35 24.59 -13.62 -15.60
N GLU A 36 25.83 -13.98 -15.84
CA GLU A 36 26.52 -15.04 -15.10
C GLU A 36 27.03 -14.52 -13.75
N ARG A 37 27.30 -15.42 -12.79
CA ARG A 37 27.81 -15.04 -11.46
C ARG A 37 28.96 -14.01 -11.46
N PRO A 38 30.01 -14.13 -12.33
CA PRO A 38 31.10 -13.14 -12.35
C PRO A 38 30.64 -11.76 -12.83
N ASP A 39 29.62 -11.66 -13.69
CA ASP A 39 29.07 -10.37 -14.12
C ASP A 39 28.28 -9.68 -13.01
N ILE A 40 27.56 -10.47 -12.20
CA ILE A 40 26.83 -9.98 -11.03
C ILE A 40 27.80 -9.41 -9.97
N GLU A 41 28.91 -10.12 -9.70
CA GLU A 41 29.96 -9.65 -8.78
C GLU A 41 30.61 -8.35 -9.28
N LYS A 42 30.86 -8.24 -10.57
CA LYS A 42 31.41 -7.04 -11.20
C LYS A 42 30.44 -5.84 -11.10
N LEU A 43 29.16 -6.08 -11.32
CA LEU A 43 28.10 -5.06 -11.17
C LEU A 43 27.94 -4.62 -9.72
N LEU A 44 27.98 -5.56 -8.78
CA LEU A 44 27.94 -5.27 -7.34
C LEU A 44 29.12 -4.39 -6.92
N LYS A 45 30.32 -4.71 -7.42
CA LYS A 45 31.52 -3.91 -7.18
C LYS A 45 31.41 -2.50 -7.78
N GLN A 46 30.86 -2.37 -8.97
CA GLN A 46 30.62 -1.07 -9.60
C GLN A 46 29.58 -0.24 -8.84
N ALA A 47 28.50 -0.88 -8.39
CA ALA A 47 27.47 -0.23 -7.59
C ALA A 47 28.03 0.25 -6.23
N THR A 48 28.88 -0.57 -5.60
CA THR A 48 29.54 -0.21 -4.33
C THR A 48 30.49 0.98 -4.53
N THR A 49 31.31 0.97 -5.59
CA THR A 49 32.22 2.08 -5.90
C THR A 49 31.45 3.37 -6.18
N LEU A 50 30.34 3.30 -6.93
CA LEU A 50 29.49 4.45 -7.22
C LEU A 50 28.85 5.02 -5.94
N ARG A 51 28.38 4.15 -5.05
CA ARG A 51 27.87 4.55 -3.73
C ARG A 51 28.94 5.30 -2.94
N ASP A 52 30.16 4.77 -2.88
CA ASP A 52 31.26 5.34 -2.10
C ASP A 52 31.74 6.70 -2.70
N GLU A 53 31.68 6.85 -4.03
CA GLU A 53 31.94 8.14 -4.72
C GLU A 53 30.85 9.18 -4.40
N VAL A 54 29.56 8.79 -4.42
CA VAL A 54 28.42 9.67 -4.05
C VAL A 54 28.52 10.08 -2.58
N MET A 55 28.84 9.14 -1.69
CA MET A 55 29.06 9.43 -0.27
C MET A 55 30.25 10.37 -0.04
N GLY A 56 31.34 10.18 -0.80
CA GLY A 56 32.51 11.06 -0.72
C GLY A 56 32.22 12.51 -1.17
N LEU A 57 31.34 12.70 -2.16
CA LEU A 57 30.90 14.03 -2.58
C LEU A 57 30.03 14.70 -1.52
N SER A 58 29.07 13.96 -0.94
CA SER A 58 28.24 14.45 0.16
C SER A 58 29.06 14.87 1.39
N HIS A 59 30.11 14.12 1.77
CA HIS A 59 31.02 14.49 2.83
C HIS A 59 31.81 15.75 2.52
N LYS A 60 32.29 15.92 1.27
CA LYS A 60 33.03 17.13 0.84
C LYS A 60 32.16 18.38 0.89
N GLU A 61 30.91 18.31 0.43
CA GLU A 61 29.97 19.43 0.50
C GLU A 61 29.66 19.82 1.95
N ARG A 62 29.51 18.84 2.86
CA ARG A 62 29.35 19.11 4.30
C ARG A 62 30.57 19.77 4.94
N PHE A 63 31.76 19.37 4.53
CA PHE A 63 33.01 19.96 5.05
C PHE A 63 33.17 21.41 4.58
N VAL A 64 32.79 21.71 3.34
CA VAL A 64 32.81 23.06 2.78
C VAL A 64 31.73 23.94 3.45
N ALA A 65 30.53 23.39 3.69
CA ALA A 65 29.44 24.10 4.38
C ALA A 65 29.78 24.36 5.87
N ALA A 66 30.39 23.39 6.56
CA ALA A 66 30.85 23.55 7.93
C ALA A 66 32.02 24.54 8.07
N ALA A 67 32.94 24.55 7.09
CA ALA A 67 34.05 25.51 7.07
C ALA A 67 33.63 26.96 6.76
N SER A 68 32.53 27.13 6.00
CA SER A 68 31.96 28.47 5.77
C SER A 68 31.08 28.98 6.92
N ALA A 69 30.63 28.09 7.82
CA ALA A 69 29.83 28.46 8.99
C ALA A 69 30.66 28.79 10.24
N SER A 70 31.98 28.51 10.24
CA SER A 70 32.88 28.76 11.39
C SER A 70 33.57 30.11 11.41
N GLY A 71 33.17 31.06 10.60
CA GLY A 71 33.62 32.46 10.61
C GLY A 71 32.61 33.36 11.31
N GLU A 72 32.92 33.70 12.56
CA GLU A 72 32.38 34.82 13.34
C GLU A 72 30.87 34.86 13.57
N ALA A 73 30.42 34.45 14.77
CA ALA A 73 29.36 35.10 15.52
C ALA A 73 29.39 34.66 16.97
N GLU A 74 29.54 35.66 17.84
CA GLU A 74 29.40 35.60 19.30
C GLU A 74 27.98 35.10 19.65
N ALA A 75 27.91 34.26 20.69
CA ALA A 75 26.69 33.63 21.16
C ALA A 75 25.73 34.64 21.79
N GLU A 76 24.66 34.96 21.10
CA GLU A 76 23.38 35.30 21.74
C GLU A 76 22.53 34.02 21.71
N GLU A 77 22.17 33.52 22.90
CA GLU A 77 21.18 32.46 23.07
C GLU A 77 19.80 32.96 22.61
N ALA A 78 19.59 32.98 21.32
CA ALA A 78 18.25 33.06 20.76
C ALA A 78 17.61 31.65 20.90
N VAL A 79 16.50 31.60 21.63
CA VAL A 79 15.56 30.48 21.62
C VAL A 79 15.13 30.29 20.16
N VAL A 80 15.81 29.38 19.45
CA VAL A 80 15.44 29.00 18.08
C VAL A 80 14.18 28.19 18.21
N GLU A 81 13.03 28.77 17.85
CA GLU A 81 11.83 27.97 17.57
C GLU A 81 12.21 26.89 16.56
N PRO A 82 11.79 25.63 16.78
CA PRO A 82 12.13 24.55 15.85
C PRO A 82 11.57 24.89 14.47
N VAL A 83 12.45 25.19 13.53
CA VAL A 83 12.09 25.34 12.12
C VAL A 83 11.51 24.01 11.67
N GLU A 84 10.21 23.94 11.43
CA GLU A 84 9.57 22.74 10.91
C GLU A 84 10.15 22.43 9.53
N MET A 85 10.96 21.38 9.46
CA MET A 85 11.52 20.88 8.20
C MET A 85 10.40 20.42 7.27
N SER A 86 10.48 20.81 6.00
CA SER A 86 9.54 20.34 4.99
C SER A 86 9.63 18.81 4.83
N ALA A 87 8.56 18.18 4.33
CA ALA A 87 8.53 16.73 4.09
C ALA A 87 9.69 16.24 3.21
N ARG A 88 10.08 17.02 2.19
CA ARG A 88 11.22 16.70 1.34
C ARG A 88 12.54 16.74 2.09
N GLU A 89 12.75 17.74 2.93
CA GLU A 89 13.96 17.86 3.76
C GLU A 89 14.03 16.71 4.77
N ARG A 90 12.92 16.32 5.41
CA ARG A 90 12.85 15.16 6.29
C ARG A 90 13.22 13.86 5.57
N ARG A 91 12.67 13.64 4.36
CA ARG A 91 13.02 12.48 3.54
C ARG A 91 14.48 12.48 3.13
N GLN A 92 15.01 13.63 2.70
CA GLN A 92 16.40 13.78 2.36
C GLN A 92 17.33 13.51 3.55
N ALA A 93 16.96 13.98 4.76
CA ALA A 93 17.70 13.71 5.97
C ALA A 93 17.77 12.21 6.33
N LEU A 94 16.70 11.44 6.09
CA LEU A 94 16.71 9.98 6.24
C LEU A 94 17.69 9.32 5.24
N MET A 95 17.67 9.74 3.99
CA MET A 95 18.61 9.23 2.96
C MET A 95 20.06 9.58 3.29
N GLU A 96 20.32 10.79 3.77
CA GLU A 96 21.67 11.23 4.17
C GLU A 96 22.22 10.44 5.35
N ARG A 97 21.34 9.95 6.25
CA ARG A 97 21.72 9.04 7.34
C ARG A 97 21.89 7.59 6.91
N SER A 98 21.84 7.33 5.60
CA SER A 98 21.94 5.97 5.02
C SER A 98 20.83 5.01 5.48
N PHE A 99 19.67 5.55 5.88
CA PHE A 99 18.52 4.72 6.22
C PHE A 99 17.91 4.12 4.95
N VAL A 100 17.89 2.78 4.88
CA VAL A 100 17.39 2.03 3.74
C VAL A 100 15.90 1.83 3.87
N PHE A 101 15.11 2.44 2.98
CA PHE A 101 13.65 2.31 2.96
C PHE A 101 13.11 2.03 1.54
N GLU A 102 13.79 1.14 0.83
CA GLU A 102 13.39 0.72 -0.51
C GLU A 102 11.94 0.23 -0.54
N GLY A 103 11.20 0.62 -1.60
CA GLY A 103 9.79 0.27 -1.77
C GLY A 103 8.80 1.17 -1.00
N THR A 104 9.27 2.16 -0.23
CA THR A 104 8.43 3.22 0.31
C THR A 104 8.53 4.46 -0.57
N PHE A 105 7.39 4.97 -1.03
CA PHE A 105 7.32 6.08 -1.98
C PHE A 105 6.66 7.29 -1.34
N GLY A 106 6.96 8.49 -1.88
CA GLY A 106 6.28 9.74 -1.52
C GLY A 106 6.89 10.50 -0.35
N ASP A 107 6.39 11.70 -0.14
CA ASP A 107 6.83 12.65 0.88
C ASP A 107 5.71 12.94 1.89
N ASN A 108 4.77 12.00 2.08
CA ASN A 108 3.66 12.18 3.01
C ASN A 108 4.17 12.35 4.45
N PRO A 109 3.78 13.41 5.18
CA PRO A 109 4.29 13.71 6.52
C PRO A 109 4.07 12.58 7.53
N ARG A 110 2.90 11.90 7.48
CA ARG A 110 2.60 10.77 8.39
C ARG A 110 3.45 9.53 8.08
N LEU A 111 3.71 9.25 6.79
CA LEU A 111 4.62 8.16 6.41
C LEU A 111 6.05 8.48 6.84
N LEU A 112 6.51 9.72 6.66
CA LEU A 112 7.84 10.14 7.11
C LEU A 112 8.00 10.04 8.62
N GLU A 113 6.97 10.41 9.40
CA GLU A 113 6.97 10.19 10.86
C GLU A 113 7.13 8.71 11.21
N SER A 114 6.40 7.82 10.52
CA SER A 114 6.55 6.37 10.69
C SER A 114 7.95 5.88 10.36
N LEU A 115 8.57 6.41 9.29
CA LEU A 115 9.94 6.08 8.90
C LEU A 115 10.99 6.60 9.90
N GLU A 116 10.80 7.81 10.46
CA GLU A 116 11.69 8.37 11.48
C GLU A 116 11.63 7.58 12.80
N ILE A 117 10.43 7.11 13.19
CA ILE A 117 10.30 6.19 14.32
C ILE A 117 11.02 4.86 14.03
N ALA A 118 10.82 4.32 12.82
CA ALA A 118 11.49 3.09 12.39
C ALA A 118 13.02 3.23 12.35
N GLU A 119 13.55 4.38 11.90
CA GLU A 119 14.99 4.70 11.93
C GLU A 119 15.55 4.64 13.36
N LYS A 120 14.86 5.27 14.31
CA LYS A 120 15.25 5.28 15.72
C LYS A 120 15.13 3.90 16.37
N ALA A 121 14.12 3.11 15.95
CA ALA A 121 13.89 1.75 16.44
C ALA A 121 14.91 0.74 15.89
N ALA A 122 15.36 0.91 14.65
CA ALA A 122 16.18 -0.07 13.92
C ALA A 122 17.43 -0.50 14.68
N PRO A 123 18.27 0.41 15.25
CA PRO A 123 19.49 0.03 15.96
C PRO A 123 19.26 -0.53 17.37
N THR A 124 18.03 -0.87 17.74
CA THR A 124 17.69 -1.44 19.05
C THR A 124 17.15 -2.86 18.92
N ASP A 125 17.18 -3.64 20.00
CA ASP A 125 16.53 -4.95 20.09
C ASP A 125 15.11 -4.85 20.69
N LEU A 126 14.60 -3.64 20.92
CA LEU A 126 13.28 -3.43 21.49
C LEU A 126 12.19 -3.97 20.57
N PRO A 127 11.10 -4.52 21.12
CA PRO A 127 9.91 -4.90 20.36
C PRO A 127 9.31 -3.71 19.64
N VAL A 128 8.86 -3.92 18.40
CA VAL A 128 8.19 -2.91 17.59
C VAL A 128 6.81 -3.43 17.20
N LEU A 129 5.78 -2.63 17.49
CA LEU A 129 4.41 -2.88 17.05
C LEU A 129 4.08 -1.95 15.87
N ILE A 130 3.70 -2.53 14.74
CA ILE A 130 3.30 -1.80 13.54
C ILE A 130 1.79 -1.95 13.38
N ASP A 131 1.05 -0.86 13.50
CA ASP A 131 -0.39 -0.85 13.22
C ASP A 131 -0.71 -0.16 11.89
N GLY A 132 -1.89 -0.43 11.37
CA GLY A 132 -2.41 0.13 10.14
C GLY A 132 -3.34 -0.84 9.43
N GLU A 133 -4.13 -0.31 8.51
CA GLU A 133 -5.08 -1.10 7.74
C GLU A 133 -4.42 -2.23 6.94
N SER A 134 -5.23 -3.20 6.50
CA SER A 134 -4.72 -4.27 5.63
C SER A 134 -4.19 -3.68 4.32
N GLY A 135 -3.02 -4.15 3.87
CA GLY A 135 -2.42 -3.71 2.60
C GLY A 135 -1.69 -2.38 2.63
N THR A 136 -1.44 -1.76 3.80
CA THR A 136 -0.70 -0.49 3.94
C THR A 136 0.81 -0.62 3.79
N GLY A 137 1.36 -1.85 3.88
CA GLY A 137 2.80 -2.10 3.76
C GLY A 137 3.50 -2.46 5.07
N LYS A 138 2.80 -2.98 6.09
CA LYS A 138 3.36 -3.36 7.40
C LYS A 138 4.55 -4.33 7.29
N GLU A 139 4.46 -5.34 6.42
CA GLU A 139 5.57 -6.27 6.19
C GLU A 139 6.81 -5.57 5.59
N LEU A 140 6.60 -4.63 4.67
CA LEU A 140 7.69 -3.83 4.11
C LEU A 140 8.36 -2.99 5.20
N MET A 141 7.59 -2.34 6.08
CA MET A 141 8.12 -1.59 7.22
C MET A 141 8.91 -2.48 8.18
N ALA A 142 8.46 -3.70 8.45
CA ALA A 142 9.22 -4.66 9.26
C ALA A 142 10.56 -5.02 8.60
N LYS A 143 10.59 -5.20 7.27
CA LYS A 143 11.83 -5.44 6.51
C LYS A 143 12.76 -4.22 6.54
N VAL A 144 12.22 -2.99 6.46
CA VAL A 144 12.98 -1.75 6.60
C VAL A 144 13.64 -1.69 7.99
N ILE A 145 12.90 -1.97 9.07
CA ILE A 145 13.42 -2.00 10.43
C ILE A 145 14.55 -3.06 10.57
N HIS A 146 14.36 -4.25 10.01
CA HIS A 146 15.36 -5.31 10.04
C HIS A 146 16.62 -4.94 9.25
N ALA A 147 16.48 -4.44 8.01
CA ALA A 147 17.58 -4.08 7.12
C ALA A 147 18.49 -2.97 7.69
N ASN A 148 17.93 -2.09 8.53
CA ASN A 148 18.66 -1.01 9.20
C ASN A 148 19.04 -1.36 10.64
N GLY A 149 18.74 -2.58 11.09
CA GLY A 149 18.99 -3.04 12.45
C GLY A 149 20.35 -3.71 12.64
N LEU A 150 20.67 -4.01 13.91
CA LEU A 150 21.88 -4.72 14.30
C LEU A 150 21.95 -6.17 13.80
N ARG A 151 20.81 -6.72 13.35
CA ARG A 151 20.66 -8.11 12.91
C ARG A 151 20.36 -8.20 11.41
N ASN A 152 20.75 -7.21 10.61
CA ASN A 152 20.46 -7.12 9.18
C ASN A 152 21.05 -8.26 8.33
N ASP A 153 22.13 -8.91 8.81
CA ASP A 153 22.80 -10.07 8.22
C ASP A 153 22.26 -11.43 8.74
N LYS A 154 21.30 -11.41 9.67
CA LYS A 154 20.73 -12.57 10.34
C LYS A 154 19.36 -12.95 9.73
N PRO A 155 18.80 -14.12 10.07
CA PRO A 155 17.53 -14.55 9.53
C PRO A 155 16.38 -13.55 9.82
N PHE A 156 15.57 -13.24 8.81
CA PHE A 156 14.27 -12.59 8.95
C PHE A 156 13.17 -13.62 8.69
N ILE A 157 12.46 -14.01 9.75
CA ILE A 157 11.39 -15.01 9.67
C ILE A 157 10.04 -14.32 9.76
N SER A 158 9.24 -14.38 8.71
CA SER A 158 7.88 -13.82 8.67
C SER A 158 6.85 -14.92 8.92
N VAL A 159 5.89 -14.64 9.80
CA VAL A 159 4.76 -15.52 10.11
C VAL A 159 3.48 -14.69 10.11
N ASN A 160 2.50 -15.08 9.30
CA ASN A 160 1.16 -14.50 9.37
C ASN A 160 0.29 -15.37 10.29
N CYS A 161 -0.09 -14.83 11.45
CA CYS A 161 -0.88 -15.54 12.45
C CYS A 161 -2.31 -15.83 11.97
N GLY A 162 -2.90 -14.98 11.15
CA GLY A 162 -4.25 -15.19 10.61
C GLY A 162 -4.33 -16.20 9.47
N ALA A 163 -3.19 -16.57 8.86
CA ALA A 163 -3.16 -17.54 7.77
C ALA A 163 -3.06 -19.00 8.24
N ILE A 164 -2.77 -19.24 9.53
CA ILE A 164 -2.55 -20.56 10.11
C ILE A 164 -3.74 -20.88 11.01
N PRO A 165 -4.36 -22.07 10.90
CA PRO A 165 -5.40 -22.48 11.85
C PRO A 165 -4.91 -22.44 13.30
N ASP A 166 -5.74 -21.98 14.24
CA ASP A 166 -5.41 -21.81 15.66
C ASP A 166 -4.79 -23.06 16.29
N SER A 167 -5.30 -24.25 15.92
CA SER A 167 -4.82 -25.54 16.40
C SER A 167 -3.39 -25.87 15.96
N LEU A 168 -2.88 -25.24 14.91
CA LEU A 168 -1.54 -25.47 14.38
C LEU A 168 -0.60 -24.27 14.64
N LEU A 169 -1.14 -23.08 14.91
CA LEU A 169 -0.37 -21.86 15.05
C LEU A 169 0.66 -21.97 16.18
N GLU A 170 0.24 -22.54 17.33
CA GLU A 170 1.16 -22.77 18.46
C GLU A 170 2.30 -23.70 18.08
N SER A 171 2.00 -24.80 17.38
CA SER A 171 2.99 -25.76 16.88
C SER A 171 3.94 -25.18 15.83
N GLU A 172 3.43 -24.32 14.94
CA GLU A 172 4.28 -23.62 13.96
C GLU A 172 5.23 -22.62 14.62
N LEU A 173 4.73 -21.84 15.58
CA LEU A 173 5.53 -20.80 16.26
C LEU A 173 6.59 -21.42 17.19
N PHE A 174 6.18 -22.34 18.07
CA PHE A 174 7.02 -22.84 19.17
C PHE A 174 7.60 -24.24 18.91
N GLY A 175 7.12 -24.94 17.86
CA GLY A 175 7.50 -26.33 17.58
C GLY A 175 6.72 -27.34 18.41
N HIS A 176 6.90 -28.62 18.13
CA HIS A 176 6.26 -29.71 18.84
C HIS A 176 7.16 -30.94 18.95
N LYS A 177 6.91 -31.79 19.96
CA LYS A 177 7.44 -33.12 20.08
C LYS A 177 6.50 -34.12 19.43
N LYS A 178 7.06 -35.24 18.99
CA LYS A 178 6.30 -36.39 18.49
C LYS A 178 5.25 -36.82 19.52
N GLY A 179 3.99 -36.98 19.05
CA GLY A 179 2.87 -37.39 19.92
C GLY A 179 2.19 -36.24 20.68
N ALA A 180 2.59 -34.98 20.48
CA ALA A 180 2.00 -33.82 21.16
C ALA A 180 0.51 -33.59 20.84
N PHE A 181 0.09 -34.01 19.65
CA PHE A 181 -1.30 -33.97 19.18
C PHE A 181 -1.53 -35.02 18.08
N THR A 182 -2.80 -35.25 17.72
CA THR A 182 -3.17 -36.18 16.63
C THR A 182 -2.60 -35.70 15.29
N GLY A 183 -1.60 -36.41 14.76
CA GLY A 183 -0.86 -36.03 13.54
C GLY A 183 0.59 -35.58 13.78
N ALA A 184 1.05 -35.43 15.02
CA ALA A 184 2.45 -35.14 15.36
C ALA A 184 3.32 -36.39 15.20
N ALA A 185 3.63 -36.76 13.93
CA ALA A 185 4.41 -37.97 13.62
C ALA A 185 5.89 -37.87 14.00
N ASN A 186 6.46 -36.65 13.97
CA ASN A 186 7.88 -36.36 14.21
C ASN A 186 8.04 -35.11 15.07
N ASP A 187 9.24 -34.92 15.66
CA ASP A 187 9.63 -33.66 16.27
C ASP A 187 9.76 -32.58 15.19
N ARG A 188 9.28 -31.35 15.49
CA ARG A 188 9.40 -30.23 14.55
C ARG A 188 9.86 -28.98 15.31
N ARG A 189 10.87 -28.29 14.74
CA ARG A 189 11.33 -26.97 15.23
C ARG A 189 10.31 -25.87 14.89
N GLY A 190 10.14 -24.93 15.81
CA GLY A 190 9.29 -23.79 15.62
C GLY A 190 9.96 -22.64 14.88
N LYS A 191 9.14 -21.62 14.53
CA LYS A 191 9.61 -20.39 13.88
C LYS A 191 10.52 -19.57 14.77
N PHE A 192 10.30 -19.54 16.10
CA PHE A 192 11.18 -18.87 17.05
C PHE A 192 12.57 -19.50 17.07
N GLU A 193 12.68 -20.83 17.04
CA GLU A 193 13.97 -21.52 16.92
C GLU A 193 14.67 -21.17 15.59
N SER A 194 13.92 -21.04 14.50
CA SER A 194 14.43 -20.69 13.18
C SER A 194 14.87 -19.23 13.08
N ALA A 195 14.29 -18.36 13.90
CA ALA A 195 14.61 -16.93 13.99
C ALA A 195 15.71 -16.63 15.02
N HIS A 196 16.31 -17.67 15.64
CA HIS A 196 17.38 -17.48 16.63
C HIS A 196 18.51 -16.62 16.07
N THR A 197 18.98 -15.66 16.86
CA THR A 197 19.93 -14.57 16.53
C THR A 197 19.41 -13.53 15.53
N GLY A 198 18.26 -13.74 14.91
CA GLY A 198 17.68 -12.89 13.89
C GLY A 198 16.47 -12.08 14.37
N THR A 199 15.54 -11.85 13.43
CA THR A 199 14.28 -11.12 13.66
C THR A 199 13.12 -12.01 13.28
N ILE A 200 12.09 -12.07 14.13
CA ILE A 200 10.80 -12.65 13.78
C ILE A 200 9.78 -11.53 13.55
N PHE A 201 9.07 -11.60 12.43
CA PHE A 201 7.95 -10.73 12.11
C PHE A 201 6.65 -11.51 12.26
N LEU A 202 5.78 -11.05 13.18
CA LEU A 202 4.49 -11.64 13.48
C LEU A 202 3.39 -10.74 12.87
N ASP A 203 2.92 -11.08 11.69
CA ASP A 203 1.80 -10.36 11.07
C ASP A 203 0.46 -10.84 11.64
N GLU A 204 -0.51 -9.92 11.71
CA GLU A 204 -1.84 -10.16 12.26
C GLU A 204 -1.79 -10.74 13.69
N ILE A 205 -0.95 -10.14 14.57
CA ILE A 205 -0.73 -10.62 15.94
C ILE A 205 -2.03 -10.68 16.77
N GLY A 206 -3.03 -9.87 16.44
CA GLY A 206 -4.36 -9.89 17.06
C GLY A 206 -5.16 -11.17 16.79
N GLU A 207 -4.70 -12.06 15.88
CA GLU A 207 -5.29 -13.37 15.64
C GLU A 207 -4.67 -14.47 16.53
N LEU A 208 -3.63 -14.16 17.30
CA LEU A 208 -2.97 -15.13 18.17
C LEU A 208 -3.90 -15.56 19.31
N PRO A 209 -4.21 -16.87 19.49
CA PRO A 209 -5.05 -17.34 20.57
C PRO A 209 -4.39 -17.11 21.93
N LEU A 210 -5.19 -17.01 23.00
CA LEU A 210 -4.72 -16.70 24.36
C LEU A 210 -3.60 -17.63 24.86
N THR A 211 -3.63 -18.91 24.49
CA THR A 211 -2.56 -19.88 24.82
C THR A 211 -1.23 -19.50 24.16
N GLY A 212 -1.27 -19.08 22.90
CA GLY A 212 -0.11 -18.58 22.18
C GLY A 212 0.39 -17.25 22.73
N GLN A 213 -0.51 -16.37 23.18
CA GLN A 213 -0.15 -15.10 23.82
C GLN A 213 0.65 -15.30 25.11
N VAL A 214 0.30 -16.30 25.94
CA VAL A 214 1.06 -16.64 27.16
C VAL A 214 2.48 -17.09 26.81
N LYS A 215 2.64 -17.92 25.76
CA LYS A 215 3.97 -18.38 25.33
C LYS A 215 4.79 -17.23 24.71
N LEU A 216 4.16 -16.37 23.94
CA LEU A 216 4.83 -15.19 23.38
C LEU A 216 5.32 -14.23 24.48
N LEU A 217 4.55 -14.07 25.55
CA LEU A 217 4.98 -13.27 26.71
C LEU A 217 6.26 -13.83 27.35
N ARG A 218 6.35 -15.16 27.48
CA ARG A 218 7.60 -15.80 27.97
C ARG A 218 8.80 -15.54 27.05
N VAL A 219 8.60 -15.53 25.75
CA VAL A 219 9.67 -15.17 24.80
C VAL A 219 10.16 -13.73 25.01
N LEU A 220 9.20 -12.80 25.22
CA LEU A 220 9.53 -11.38 25.44
C LEU A 220 10.19 -11.09 26.77
N GLU A 221 9.91 -11.90 27.82
CA GLU A 221 10.41 -11.66 29.17
C GLU A 221 11.65 -12.50 29.52
N ALA A 222 11.61 -13.79 29.19
CA ALA A 222 12.63 -14.75 29.58
C ALA A 222 13.57 -15.15 28.42
N HIS A 223 13.23 -14.79 27.16
CA HIS A 223 13.92 -15.28 25.97
C HIS A 223 13.92 -16.81 25.85
N GLU A 224 12.83 -17.45 26.23
CA GLU A 224 12.68 -18.89 26.31
C GLU A 224 11.41 -19.34 25.60
N ILE A 225 11.48 -20.54 25.00
CA ILE A 225 10.32 -21.24 24.45
C ILE A 225 10.22 -22.65 25.04
N GLN A 226 9.00 -23.21 24.94
CA GLN A 226 8.75 -24.63 25.18
C GLN A 226 7.97 -25.20 24.01
N ARG A 227 8.44 -26.33 23.46
CA ARG A 227 7.72 -27.03 22.39
C ARG A 227 6.40 -27.61 22.91
N VAL A 228 5.40 -27.66 22.05
CA VAL A 228 4.14 -28.31 22.40
C VAL A 228 4.39 -29.80 22.75
N GLY A 229 3.89 -30.24 23.91
CA GLY A 229 4.12 -31.59 24.41
C GLY A 229 5.49 -31.83 25.03
N SER A 230 6.20 -30.78 25.46
CA SER A 230 7.49 -30.87 26.14
C SER A 230 7.63 -29.79 27.19
N ASP A 231 8.22 -30.14 28.34
CA ASP A 231 8.58 -29.20 29.40
C ASP A 231 10.03 -28.67 29.22
N GLU A 232 10.74 -29.12 28.19
CA GLU A 232 12.10 -28.68 27.89
C GLU A 232 12.10 -27.20 27.50
N VAL A 233 12.88 -26.40 28.24
CA VAL A 233 13.09 -24.99 28.01
C VAL A 233 14.21 -24.79 27.01
N ILE A 234 13.96 -24.03 25.97
CA ILE A 234 14.93 -23.73 24.92
C ILE A 234 15.12 -22.20 24.90
N ALA A 235 16.38 -21.76 25.11
CA ALA A 235 16.72 -20.35 25.03
C ALA A 235 16.70 -19.87 23.56
N VAL A 236 16.05 -18.73 23.31
CA VAL A 236 15.96 -18.10 21.99
C VAL A 236 16.32 -16.61 22.09
N ASP A 237 17.27 -16.18 21.31
CA ASP A 237 17.62 -14.76 21.16
C ASP A 237 17.03 -14.25 19.85
N THR A 238 15.89 -13.58 19.92
CA THR A 238 15.14 -13.17 18.72
C THR A 238 14.53 -11.78 18.92
N ARG A 239 14.82 -10.86 18.02
CA ARG A 239 14.11 -9.57 17.95
C ARG A 239 12.70 -9.78 17.43
N ILE A 240 11.70 -9.16 18.08
CA ILE A 240 10.30 -9.29 17.72
C ILE A 240 9.82 -7.99 17.07
N VAL A 241 9.24 -8.12 15.87
CA VAL A 241 8.45 -7.08 15.20
C VAL A 241 7.07 -7.66 14.99
N ALA A 242 6.04 -7.02 15.54
CA ALA A 242 4.65 -7.46 15.41
C ALA A 242 3.85 -6.47 14.56
N ALA A 243 2.85 -6.96 13.84
CA ALA A 243 1.94 -6.12 13.06
C ALA A 243 0.49 -6.51 13.29
N THR A 244 -0.40 -5.51 13.19
CA THR A 244 -1.84 -5.73 13.33
C THR A 244 -2.64 -4.69 12.53
N ASN A 245 -3.86 -5.06 12.17
CA ASN A 245 -4.90 -4.15 11.69
C ASN A 245 -6.04 -3.98 12.71
N LYS A 246 -5.92 -4.63 13.89
CA LYS A 246 -6.91 -4.59 14.96
C LYS A 246 -6.47 -3.64 16.06
N ASP A 247 -7.42 -3.06 16.77
CA ASP A 247 -7.17 -2.30 17.99
C ASP A 247 -6.88 -3.23 19.15
N LEU A 248 -5.59 -3.52 19.41
CA LEU A 248 -5.17 -4.41 20.50
C LEU A 248 -5.54 -3.87 21.89
N ARG A 249 -5.61 -2.54 22.05
CA ARG A 249 -6.00 -1.92 23.31
C ARG A 249 -7.47 -2.24 23.62
N ARG A 250 -8.32 -2.11 22.63
CA ARG A 250 -9.74 -2.49 22.75
C ARG A 250 -9.88 -3.99 23.00
N MET A 251 -9.16 -4.84 22.25
CA MET A 251 -9.16 -6.29 22.46
C MET A 251 -8.69 -6.68 23.86
N SER A 252 -7.76 -5.93 24.46
CA SER A 252 -7.32 -6.13 25.84
C SER A 252 -8.44 -5.84 26.83
N GLN A 253 -9.19 -4.77 26.64
CA GLN A 253 -10.37 -4.44 27.45
C GLN A 253 -11.49 -5.48 27.33
N GLU A 254 -11.65 -6.08 26.16
CA GLU A 254 -12.61 -7.15 25.88
C GLU A 254 -12.11 -8.54 26.35
N GLY A 255 -10.89 -8.65 26.86
CA GLY A 255 -10.28 -9.89 27.35
C GLY A 255 -9.87 -10.89 26.26
N THR A 256 -9.88 -10.48 24.98
CA THR A 256 -9.44 -11.30 23.82
C THR A 256 -7.96 -11.17 23.52
N PHE A 257 -7.30 -10.15 24.07
CA PHE A 257 -5.86 -9.97 24.06
C PHE A 257 -5.37 -9.66 25.48
N ARG A 258 -4.22 -10.18 25.87
CA ARG A 258 -3.69 -9.96 27.23
C ARG A 258 -3.08 -8.57 27.35
N GLU A 259 -3.39 -7.90 28.46
CA GLU A 259 -2.88 -6.55 28.74
C GLU A 259 -1.37 -6.51 28.96
N ASP A 260 -0.82 -7.51 29.66
CA ASP A 260 0.61 -7.65 29.90
C ASP A 260 1.40 -7.81 28.58
N LEU A 261 0.90 -8.62 27.66
CA LEU A 261 1.49 -8.80 26.35
C LEU A 261 1.42 -7.52 25.50
N PHE A 262 0.27 -6.80 25.56
CA PHE A 262 0.13 -5.53 24.84
C PHE A 262 1.21 -4.53 25.23
N TYR A 263 1.43 -4.30 26.53
CA TYR A 263 2.46 -3.37 27.00
C TYR A 263 3.89 -3.83 26.66
N ARG A 264 4.13 -5.13 26.62
CA ARG A 264 5.44 -5.68 26.24
C ARG A 264 5.74 -5.56 24.75
N LEU A 265 4.72 -5.69 23.88
CA LEU A 265 4.85 -5.52 22.42
C LEU A 265 4.89 -4.07 22.00
N SER A 266 4.14 -3.20 22.67
CA SER A 266 3.95 -1.79 22.29
C SER A 266 5.01 -0.86 22.90
N VAL A 267 6.27 -1.31 23.00
CA VAL A 267 7.39 -0.46 23.48
C VAL A 267 7.70 0.62 22.46
N ILE A 268 7.79 0.25 21.19
CA ILE A 268 7.89 1.19 20.08
C ILE A 268 6.69 0.94 19.18
N HIS A 269 5.96 2.01 18.88
CA HIS A 269 4.73 1.96 18.09
C HIS A 269 4.90 2.74 16.80
N VAL A 270 4.65 2.08 15.67
CA VAL A 270 4.73 2.65 14.32
C VAL A 270 3.37 2.52 13.65
N THR A 271 2.75 3.65 13.32
CA THR A 271 1.43 3.67 12.66
C THR A 271 1.58 3.98 11.18
N LEU A 272 1.11 3.08 10.31
CA LEU A 272 1.13 3.30 8.87
C LEU A 272 -0.18 3.93 8.38
N PRO A 273 -0.13 5.09 7.73
CA PRO A 273 -1.32 5.75 7.19
C PRO A 273 -1.95 4.93 6.06
N ALA A 274 -3.26 4.99 5.94
CA ALA A 274 -3.99 4.43 4.81
C ALA A 274 -3.63 5.15 3.50
N LEU A 275 -3.75 4.46 2.35
CA LEU A 275 -3.37 5.02 1.05
C LEU A 275 -4.16 6.29 0.70
N ARG A 276 -5.44 6.38 1.11
CA ARG A 276 -6.27 7.58 0.95
C ARG A 276 -5.75 8.82 1.71
N GLU A 277 -4.92 8.62 2.73
CA GLU A 277 -4.29 9.70 3.51
C GLU A 277 -2.94 10.16 2.92
N ARG A 278 -2.40 9.40 1.92
CA ARG A 278 -1.14 9.68 1.21
C ARG A 278 -1.33 9.61 -0.31
N ARG A 279 -2.33 10.35 -0.80
CA ARG A 279 -2.73 10.35 -2.22
C ARG A 279 -1.64 10.84 -3.16
N ASP A 280 -0.71 11.64 -2.68
CA ASP A 280 0.49 12.09 -3.38
C ASP A 280 1.39 10.94 -3.84
N GLU A 281 1.32 9.78 -3.17
CA GLU A 281 2.08 8.58 -3.56
C GLU A 281 1.42 7.78 -4.69
N ILE A 282 0.10 7.91 -4.89
CA ILE A 282 -0.65 7.10 -5.85
C ILE A 282 -0.06 7.18 -7.26
N PRO A 283 0.31 8.35 -7.82
CA PRO A 283 0.92 8.41 -9.15
C PRO A 283 2.20 7.59 -9.28
N LEU A 284 3.05 7.63 -8.23
CA LEU A 284 4.31 6.89 -8.19
C LEU A 284 4.06 5.38 -8.09
N LEU A 285 3.12 4.97 -7.24
CA LEU A 285 2.74 3.57 -7.06
C LEU A 285 2.07 3.00 -8.33
N VAL A 286 1.23 3.79 -9.02
CA VAL A 286 0.62 3.42 -10.31
C VAL A 286 1.69 3.17 -11.35
N ALA A 287 2.68 4.06 -11.47
CA ALA A 287 3.80 3.89 -12.39
C ALA A 287 4.63 2.65 -12.03
N TYR A 288 4.99 2.50 -10.76
CA TYR A 288 5.79 1.38 -10.27
C TYR A 288 5.11 0.02 -10.52
N PHE A 289 3.84 -0.14 -10.12
CA PHE A 289 3.11 -1.40 -10.33
C PHE A 289 2.74 -1.62 -11.80
N GLY A 290 2.60 -0.56 -12.59
CA GLY A 290 2.44 -0.65 -14.03
C GLY A 290 3.68 -1.24 -14.71
N ASP A 291 4.87 -0.77 -14.34
CA ASP A 291 6.16 -1.29 -14.83
C ASP A 291 6.42 -2.72 -14.33
N GLU A 292 6.13 -3.01 -13.05
CA GLU A 292 6.23 -4.36 -12.47
C GLU A 292 5.34 -5.36 -13.24
N ALA A 293 4.09 -5.00 -13.46
CA ALA A 293 3.14 -5.83 -14.21
C ALA A 293 3.56 -6.02 -15.67
N ALA A 294 4.06 -4.97 -16.33
CA ALA A 294 4.56 -5.04 -17.70
C ALA A 294 5.75 -5.99 -17.81
N GLY A 295 6.69 -5.92 -16.86
CA GLY A 295 7.84 -6.82 -16.78
C GLY A 295 7.43 -8.28 -16.61
N GLN A 296 6.52 -8.58 -15.67
CA GLN A 296 6.03 -9.94 -15.44
C GLN A 296 5.23 -10.51 -16.62
N LEU A 297 4.40 -9.69 -17.25
CA LEU A 297 3.58 -10.08 -18.40
C LEU A 297 4.36 -10.03 -19.71
N LYS A 298 5.63 -9.60 -19.72
CA LYS A 298 6.47 -9.39 -20.91
C LYS A 298 5.79 -8.50 -21.95
N ARG A 299 5.15 -7.43 -21.51
CA ARG A 299 4.42 -6.46 -22.32
C ARG A 299 5.04 -5.06 -22.17
N ARG A 300 4.61 -4.14 -23.01
CA ARG A 300 4.92 -2.71 -22.82
C ARG A 300 4.15 -2.13 -21.63
N PRO A 301 4.67 -1.11 -20.95
CA PRO A 301 3.94 -0.40 -19.92
C PRO A 301 2.59 0.11 -20.43
N LEU A 302 1.55 -0.10 -19.63
CA LEU A 302 0.17 0.23 -19.97
C LEU A 302 -0.05 1.75 -19.98
N LYS A 303 -0.73 2.26 -20.99
CA LYS A 303 -1.24 3.64 -21.01
C LYS A 303 -2.60 3.69 -20.32
N LEU A 304 -2.83 4.69 -19.49
CA LEU A 304 -4.11 4.93 -18.84
C LEU A 304 -4.84 6.08 -19.54
N THR A 305 -6.14 5.93 -19.80
CA THR A 305 -6.94 7.07 -20.25
C THR A 305 -6.94 8.18 -19.19
N PRO A 306 -7.10 9.48 -19.57
CA PRO A 306 -7.15 10.58 -18.60
C PRO A 306 -8.23 10.38 -17.53
N ARG A 307 -9.41 9.89 -17.92
CA ARG A 307 -10.54 9.60 -17.00
C ARG A 307 -10.18 8.49 -16.00
N LEU A 308 -9.53 7.42 -16.45
CA LEU A 308 -9.11 6.33 -15.57
C LEU A 308 -8.00 6.78 -14.60
N ARG A 309 -7.06 7.59 -15.08
CA ARG A 309 -6.01 8.17 -14.24
C ARG A 309 -6.61 9.04 -13.13
N ASP A 310 -7.53 9.93 -13.48
CA ASP A 310 -8.23 10.78 -12.52
C ASP A 310 -8.99 9.95 -11.48
N PHE A 311 -9.71 8.92 -11.91
CA PHE A 311 -10.38 7.98 -11.01
C PHE A 311 -9.40 7.32 -10.03
N LEU A 312 -8.26 6.80 -10.51
CA LEU A 312 -7.26 6.14 -9.67
C LEU A 312 -6.68 7.09 -8.60
N LEU A 313 -6.58 8.39 -8.89
CA LEU A 313 -6.09 9.39 -7.93
C LEU A 313 -7.09 9.67 -6.80
N HIS A 314 -8.40 9.54 -7.07
CA HIS A 314 -9.45 9.90 -6.12
C HIS A 314 -10.15 8.71 -5.47
N TYR A 315 -9.84 7.48 -5.90
CA TYR A 315 -10.40 6.27 -5.32
C TYR A 315 -9.90 6.07 -3.87
N GLU A 316 -10.75 5.52 -3.00
CA GLU A 316 -10.49 5.42 -1.56
C GLU A 316 -9.58 4.25 -1.16
N TYR A 317 -9.38 3.27 -2.03
CA TYR A 317 -8.55 2.08 -1.81
C TYR A 317 -8.78 1.39 -0.47
N PRO A 318 -9.93 0.76 -0.21
CA PRO A 318 -10.19 0.03 1.02
C PRO A 318 -9.17 -1.10 1.28
N GLY A 319 -8.59 -1.68 0.23
CA GLY A 319 -7.49 -2.65 0.29
C GLY A 319 -6.09 -2.04 0.16
N ASN A 320 -5.98 -0.69 0.25
CA ASN A 320 -4.73 0.07 0.24
C ASN A 320 -3.80 -0.28 -0.94
N ILE A 321 -2.49 -0.38 -0.71
CA ILE A 321 -1.48 -0.69 -1.73
C ILE A 321 -1.70 -2.07 -2.35
N ARG A 322 -2.18 -3.04 -1.57
CA ARG A 322 -2.49 -4.40 -2.07
C ARG A 322 -3.58 -4.35 -3.15
N GLU A 323 -4.63 -3.56 -2.94
CA GLU A 323 -5.69 -3.36 -3.92
C GLU A 323 -5.19 -2.61 -5.15
N LEU A 324 -4.45 -1.52 -4.97
CA LEU A 324 -3.86 -0.76 -6.08
C LEU A 324 -2.96 -1.65 -6.95
N ARG A 325 -2.09 -2.45 -6.33
CA ARG A 325 -1.22 -3.41 -7.05
C ARG A 325 -2.06 -4.39 -7.87
N ASN A 326 -3.04 -5.05 -7.25
CA ASN A 326 -3.92 -5.99 -7.92
C ASN A 326 -4.68 -5.34 -9.08
N LEU A 327 -5.11 -4.10 -8.89
CA LEU A 327 -5.80 -3.32 -9.91
C LEU A 327 -4.89 -3.04 -11.11
N MET A 328 -3.64 -2.63 -10.88
CA MET A 328 -2.66 -2.39 -11.95
C MET A 328 -2.33 -3.67 -12.73
N TYR A 329 -2.17 -4.80 -12.03
CA TYR A 329 -1.96 -6.11 -12.67
C TYR A 329 -3.17 -6.52 -13.52
N ARG A 330 -4.39 -6.34 -13.01
CA ARG A 330 -5.63 -6.61 -13.75
C ARG A 330 -5.73 -5.75 -15.00
N LEU A 331 -5.51 -4.45 -14.86
CA LEU A 331 -5.53 -3.52 -16.00
C LEU A 331 -4.49 -3.92 -17.05
N SER A 332 -3.26 -4.24 -16.63
CA SER A 332 -2.18 -4.68 -17.52
C SER A 332 -2.47 -6.02 -18.20
N CYS A 333 -3.24 -6.89 -17.57
CA CYS A 333 -3.63 -8.19 -18.13
C CYS A 333 -4.76 -8.08 -19.14
N LEU A 334 -5.80 -7.29 -18.82
CA LEU A 334 -7.05 -7.25 -19.59
C LEU A 334 -7.06 -6.19 -20.70
N ALA A 335 -6.34 -5.09 -20.53
CA ALA A 335 -6.23 -4.07 -21.55
C ALA A 335 -5.15 -4.46 -22.60
N GLY A 336 -5.32 -3.95 -23.83
CA GLY A 336 -4.27 -3.98 -24.84
C GLY A 336 -3.17 -2.94 -24.52
N ASP A 337 -3.05 -1.91 -25.35
CA ASP A 337 -2.06 -0.82 -25.13
C ASP A 337 -2.59 0.27 -24.19
N THR A 338 -3.92 0.41 -24.06
CA THR A 338 -4.57 1.47 -23.28
C THR A 338 -5.69 0.91 -22.39
N ALA A 339 -5.63 1.19 -21.10
CA ALA A 339 -6.69 0.84 -20.16
C ALA A 339 -7.71 1.97 -19.97
N ASP A 340 -8.96 1.56 -19.79
CA ASP A 340 -10.09 2.43 -19.47
C ASP A 340 -11.02 1.75 -18.45
N PHE A 341 -12.08 2.43 -18.02
CA PHE A 341 -13.10 1.94 -17.07
C PHE A 341 -13.65 0.56 -17.38
N ALA A 342 -13.71 0.18 -18.66
CA ALA A 342 -14.15 -1.14 -19.09
C ALA A 342 -13.32 -2.29 -18.47
N HIS A 343 -12.07 -2.04 -18.11
CA HIS A 343 -11.14 -3.02 -17.55
C HIS A 343 -11.14 -3.07 -16.02
N LEU A 344 -11.81 -2.09 -15.36
CA LEU A 344 -11.98 -2.11 -13.90
C LEU A 344 -12.92 -3.25 -13.45
N PRO A 345 -12.79 -3.75 -12.22
CA PRO A 345 -13.79 -4.58 -11.58
C PRO A 345 -15.18 -3.90 -11.59
N GLN A 346 -16.25 -4.67 -11.66
CA GLN A 346 -17.60 -4.11 -11.77
C GLN A 346 -18.03 -3.35 -10.51
N ASP A 347 -17.56 -3.79 -9.34
CA ASP A 347 -17.85 -3.23 -8.01
C ASP A 347 -17.28 -1.84 -7.80
N ILE A 348 -16.10 -1.55 -8.37
CA ILE A 348 -15.44 -0.24 -8.24
C ILE A 348 -15.63 0.66 -9.46
N ARG A 349 -16.26 0.14 -10.51
CA ARG A 349 -16.49 0.90 -11.74
C ARG A 349 -17.46 2.05 -11.48
N PRO A 350 -17.08 3.32 -11.82
CA PRO A 350 -17.98 4.44 -11.69
C PRO A 350 -19.29 4.17 -12.45
N ARG A 351 -20.40 4.23 -11.74
CA ARG A 351 -21.72 4.16 -12.40
C ARG A 351 -21.95 5.47 -13.14
N PRO A 352 -22.48 5.44 -14.38
CA PRO A 352 -22.85 6.66 -15.08
C PRO A 352 -23.75 7.52 -14.18
N ALA A 353 -23.44 8.80 -14.07
CA ALA A 353 -24.08 9.74 -13.15
C ALA A 353 -25.63 9.78 -13.24
N GLY A 354 -26.22 9.24 -14.32
CA GLY A 354 -27.67 9.11 -14.50
C GLY A 354 -28.34 8.09 -13.56
N LEU A 355 -27.60 7.15 -12.94
CA LEU A 355 -28.18 6.13 -12.05
C LEU A 355 -28.08 6.49 -10.55
N GLN A 356 -27.20 7.42 -10.17
CA GLN A 356 -27.07 7.86 -8.77
C GLN A 356 -28.15 8.84 -8.34
N ALA A 357 -28.74 9.60 -9.28
CA ALA A 357 -29.81 10.55 -8.97
C ALA A 357 -31.12 9.87 -8.52
N VAL A 358 -31.30 8.59 -8.83
CA VAL A 358 -32.54 7.84 -8.48
C VAL A 358 -32.45 7.27 -7.05
N ALA A 359 -31.26 7.04 -6.52
CA ALA A 359 -31.07 6.50 -5.16
C ALA A 359 -31.03 7.60 -4.07
N ALA A 360 -30.65 8.84 -4.42
CA ALA A 360 -30.56 9.96 -3.48
C ALA A 360 -31.86 10.79 -3.33
N ALA A 361 -32.76 10.71 -4.31
CA ALA A 361 -34.08 11.27 -4.17
C ALA A 361 -34.96 10.21 -3.51
N GLY A 362 -35.22 10.34 -2.19
CA GLY A 362 -36.06 9.46 -1.39
C GLY A 362 -37.53 9.30 -1.89
N GLY A 363 -37.70 8.89 -3.15
CA GLY A 363 -38.92 8.36 -3.69
C GLY A 363 -39.07 6.94 -3.20
N LYS A 364 -40.13 6.65 -2.45
CA LYS A 364 -40.58 5.28 -2.18
C LYS A 364 -40.52 4.52 -3.49
N ALA A 365 -39.54 3.61 -3.61
CA ALA A 365 -39.60 2.60 -4.65
C ALA A 365 -40.90 1.83 -4.41
N THR A 366 -41.87 1.99 -5.29
CA THR A 366 -43.01 1.09 -5.37
C THR A 366 -42.43 -0.29 -5.64
N VAL A 367 -42.52 -1.12 -4.63
CA VAL A 367 -42.17 -2.53 -4.76
C VAL A 367 -43.07 -3.08 -5.83
N THR A 368 -42.52 -3.32 -7.01
CA THR A 368 -43.22 -4.04 -8.07
C THR A 368 -43.69 -5.36 -7.47
N ASP A 369 -44.98 -5.60 -7.53
CA ASP A 369 -45.61 -6.78 -6.92
C ASP A 369 -45.01 -8.04 -7.55
N LEU A 370 -44.05 -8.64 -6.88
CA LEU A 370 -43.30 -9.83 -7.33
C LEU A 370 -44.18 -11.10 -7.32
N SER A 371 -45.47 -10.94 -6.96
CA SER A 371 -46.40 -12.04 -6.85
C SER A 371 -46.81 -12.68 -8.19
N THR A 372 -46.49 -12.04 -9.31
CA THR A 372 -46.93 -12.50 -10.67
C THR A 372 -45.76 -12.99 -11.55
N ALA A 373 -44.50 -12.85 -11.12
CA ALA A 373 -43.32 -13.29 -11.91
C ALA A 373 -43.03 -14.77 -11.66
N THR A 374 -43.16 -15.61 -12.69
CA THR A 374 -42.92 -17.04 -12.67
C THR A 374 -41.40 -17.39 -12.74
N SER A 375 -40.52 -16.44 -13.10
CA SER A 375 -39.08 -16.64 -13.16
C SER A 375 -38.28 -15.37 -12.82
N LEU A 376 -37.04 -15.54 -12.32
CA LEU A 376 -36.09 -14.43 -12.06
C LEU A 376 -35.80 -13.59 -13.31
N SER A 377 -35.81 -14.22 -14.49
CA SER A 377 -35.61 -13.55 -15.78
C SER A 377 -36.76 -12.61 -16.13
N GLU A 378 -38.00 -13.01 -15.84
CA GLU A 378 -39.21 -12.19 -16.04
C GLU A 378 -39.25 -11.04 -15.05
N ALA A 379 -38.92 -11.28 -13.78
CA ALA A 379 -38.82 -10.22 -12.76
C ALA A 379 -37.78 -9.16 -13.14
N LYS A 380 -36.59 -9.58 -13.60
CA LYS A 380 -35.54 -8.66 -14.09
C LYS A 380 -35.99 -7.85 -15.30
N ARG A 381 -36.72 -8.47 -16.25
CA ARG A 381 -37.22 -7.81 -17.45
C ARG A 381 -38.30 -6.80 -17.11
N ALA A 382 -39.24 -7.15 -16.25
CA ALA A 382 -40.27 -6.24 -15.77
C ALA A 382 -39.72 -5.03 -15.05
N ALA A 383 -38.77 -5.24 -14.13
CA ALA A 383 -38.07 -4.16 -13.41
C ALA A 383 -37.23 -3.24 -14.36
N SER A 384 -36.63 -3.81 -15.40
CA SER A 384 -35.90 -3.04 -16.42
C SER A 384 -36.86 -2.20 -17.28
N ASP A 385 -37.97 -2.76 -17.70
CA ASP A 385 -38.99 -2.07 -18.52
C ASP A 385 -39.68 -0.94 -17.75
N GLU A 386 -39.92 -1.12 -16.44
CA GLU A 386 -40.47 -0.07 -15.58
C GLU A 386 -39.45 1.06 -15.33
N ALA A 387 -38.20 0.74 -15.13
CA ALA A 387 -37.12 1.73 -15.00
C ALA A 387 -36.89 2.53 -16.29
N GLU A 388 -36.92 1.87 -17.47
CA GLU A 388 -36.86 2.54 -18.79
C GLU A 388 -38.03 3.50 -18.98
N ARG A 389 -39.23 3.08 -18.62
CA ARG A 389 -40.45 3.89 -18.72
C ARG A 389 -40.36 5.15 -17.85
N ALA A 390 -40.04 4.99 -16.55
CA ALA A 390 -39.92 6.09 -15.61
C ALA A 390 -38.83 7.10 -16.03
N PHE A 391 -37.73 6.62 -16.60
CA PHE A 391 -36.66 7.44 -17.13
C PHE A 391 -37.08 8.30 -18.32
N LEU A 392 -37.84 7.71 -19.28
CA LEU A 392 -38.31 8.41 -20.45
C LEU A 392 -39.41 9.44 -20.11
N GLU A 393 -40.33 9.12 -19.20
CA GLU A 393 -41.39 10.03 -18.73
C GLU A 393 -40.79 11.25 -18.03
N ARG A 394 -39.81 11.05 -17.09
CA ARG A 394 -39.12 12.14 -16.42
C ARG A 394 -38.31 13.00 -17.38
N GLY A 395 -37.54 12.36 -18.29
CA GLY A 395 -36.79 13.08 -19.31
C GLY A 395 -37.68 13.94 -20.23
N LEU A 396 -38.83 13.46 -20.62
CA LEU A 396 -39.83 14.22 -21.43
C LEU A 396 -40.43 15.38 -20.64
N GLN A 397 -40.72 15.22 -19.34
CA GLN A 397 -41.17 16.30 -18.46
C GLN A 397 -40.12 17.43 -18.39
N GLU A 398 -38.86 17.11 -18.19
CA GLU A 398 -37.78 18.09 -18.07
C GLU A 398 -37.51 18.89 -19.36
N VAL A 399 -37.66 18.24 -20.54
CA VAL A 399 -37.45 18.89 -21.86
C VAL A 399 -38.75 19.36 -22.52
N GLY A 400 -39.87 19.38 -21.79
CA GLY A 400 -41.18 19.84 -22.30
C GLY A 400 -41.67 19.07 -23.51
N GLY A 401 -41.53 17.76 -23.55
CA GLY A 401 -42.05 16.87 -24.59
C GLY A 401 -41.27 16.90 -25.92
N THR A 402 -40.07 17.51 -25.97
CA THR A 402 -39.27 17.63 -27.19
C THR A 402 -38.28 16.47 -27.36
N VAL A 403 -38.63 15.48 -28.17
CA VAL A 403 -37.85 14.27 -28.43
C VAL A 403 -36.41 14.57 -28.95
N ALA A 404 -36.26 15.63 -29.75
CA ALA A 404 -34.95 16.02 -30.28
C ALA A 404 -34.00 16.57 -29.18
N GLU A 405 -34.57 17.24 -28.18
CA GLU A 405 -33.81 17.78 -27.05
C GLU A 405 -33.47 16.69 -26.04
N LEU A 406 -34.38 15.74 -25.82
CA LEU A 406 -34.13 14.52 -25.06
C LEU A 406 -32.99 13.70 -25.67
N ALA A 407 -32.97 13.56 -27.01
CA ALA A 407 -31.90 12.86 -27.72
C ALA A 407 -30.51 13.50 -27.54
N ARG A 408 -30.44 14.85 -27.62
CA ARG A 408 -29.19 15.59 -27.39
C ARG A 408 -28.72 15.48 -25.95
N ARG A 409 -29.62 15.58 -24.97
CA ARG A 409 -29.30 15.58 -23.54
C ARG A 409 -28.72 14.24 -23.09
N PHE A 410 -29.22 13.13 -23.63
CA PHE A 410 -28.80 11.78 -23.28
C PHE A 410 -27.80 11.15 -24.26
N ASP A 411 -27.31 11.92 -25.24
CA ASP A 411 -26.41 11.46 -26.31
C ASP A 411 -26.92 10.18 -27.01
N MET A 412 -28.23 10.16 -27.27
CA MET A 412 -28.92 9.02 -27.87
C MET A 412 -29.47 9.37 -29.27
N ASN A 413 -29.50 8.38 -30.15
CA ASN A 413 -30.10 8.58 -31.46
C ASN A 413 -31.61 8.82 -31.33
N ARG A 414 -32.13 9.87 -32.01
CA ARG A 414 -33.53 10.24 -32.01
C ARG A 414 -34.44 9.08 -32.38
N SER A 415 -34.07 8.25 -33.37
CA SER A 415 -34.81 7.08 -33.80
C SER A 415 -34.89 6.02 -32.68
N HIS A 416 -33.84 5.87 -31.88
CA HIS A 416 -33.80 4.94 -30.76
C HIS A 416 -34.75 5.37 -29.63
N ILE A 417 -34.76 6.67 -29.29
CA ILE A 417 -35.73 7.20 -28.31
C ILE A 417 -37.14 7.03 -28.80
N GLN A 418 -37.43 7.30 -30.08
CA GLN A 418 -38.77 7.08 -30.65
C GLN A 418 -39.21 5.62 -30.55
N MET A 419 -38.31 4.68 -30.78
CA MET A 419 -38.57 3.25 -30.64
C MET A 419 -38.91 2.88 -29.18
N LEU A 420 -38.12 3.40 -28.20
CA LEU A 420 -38.37 3.18 -26.79
C LEU A 420 -39.68 3.78 -26.31
N LEU A 421 -40.03 5.01 -26.76
CA LEU A 421 -41.30 5.64 -26.45
C LEU A 421 -42.50 4.81 -27.00
N LYS A 422 -42.37 4.28 -28.23
CA LYS A 422 -43.37 3.38 -28.81
C LYS A 422 -43.46 2.04 -28.04
N LYS A 423 -42.33 1.47 -27.61
CA LYS A 423 -42.26 0.24 -26.80
C LYS A 423 -43.05 0.38 -25.49
N HIS A 424 -42.90 1.53 -24.82
CA HIS A 424 -43.54 1.79 -23.53
C HIS A 424 -44.89 2.53 -23.61
N GLY A 425 -45.41 2.81 -24.80
CA GLY A 425 -46.69 3.47 -25.00
C GLY A 425 -46.72 4.94 -24.55
N ILE A 426 -45.56 5.61 -24.53
CA ILE A 426 -45.45 6.99 -24.08
C ILE A 426 -45.60 7.95 -25.24
N HIS A 427 -46.54 8.90 -25.12
CA HIS A 427 -46.76 9.92 -26.14
C HIS A 427 -46.09 11.24 -25.74
N SER A 428 -45.10 11.68 -26.50
CA SER A 428 -44.36 12.93 -26.23
C SER A 428 -45.26 14.20 -26.25
N LYS A 429 -46.43 14.11 -26.84
CA LYS A 429 -47.43 15.22 -26.88
C LYS A 429 -48.02 15.49 -25.48
N ASP A 430 -48.13 14.49 -24.63
CA ASP A 430 -48.73 14.60 -23.29
C ASP A 430 -47.89 15.46 -22.34
N PHE A 431 -46.62 15.60 -22.65
CA PHE A 431 -45.65 16.37 -21.87
C PHE A 431 -45.42 17.81 -22.38
N ARG A 432 -46.11 18.24 -23.44
CA ARG A 432 -45.99 19.59 -24.00
C ARG A 432 -46.88 20.64 -23.31
N ASN A 433 -47.94 20.23 -22.61
CA ASN A 433 -48.97 21.14 -22.07
C ASN A 433 -48.71 21.67 -20.67
N ASN A 434 -47.62 21.26 -19.95
CA ASN A 434 -47.42 21.65 -18.57
C ASN A 434 -46.64 22.98 -18.37
N ARG A 435 -46.22 23.65 -19.45
CA ARG A 435 -45.53 24.97 -19.36
C ARG A 435 -46.44 26.19 -19.40
N GLN A 436 -47.75 26.03 -19.62
CA GLN A 436 -48.70 27.17 -19.67
C GLN A 436 -49.48 27.41 -18.38
N ALA A 437 -49.30 26.56 -17.33
CA ALA A 437 -50.05 26.72 -16.08
C ALA A 437 -49.32 27.53 -14.96
N ASP A 438 -48.02 27.76 -15.06
CA ASP A 438 -47.22 28.48 -14.02
C ASP A 438 -46.85 29.91 -14.41
N GLY A 439 -47.61 30.54 -15.30
CA GLY A 439 -47.40 31.91 -15.76
C GLY A 439 -48.66 32.75 -15.66
N LYS A 440 -49.30 32.83 -14.47
CA LYS A 440 -50.28 33.91 -14.13
C LYS A 440 -50.16 34.25 -12.67
#